data_42ff4040907cd84320d951b0efcaac9a
#
_entry.id   42ff4040907cd84320d951b0efcaac9a
#
_cell.length_a   1.000
_cell.length_b   1.000
_cell.length_c   1.000
_cell.angle_alpha   90.00
_cell.angle_beta   90.00
_cell.angle_gamma   90.00
#
_symmetry.space_group_name_H-M   'P 1'
#
loop_
_entity.id
_entity.type
_entity.pdbx_description
1 polymer ?
#
loop_
_entity_poly.entity_id
_entity_poly.type
_entity_poly.pdbx_seq_one_letter_code
_entity_poly.pdbx_strand_id
1 'polypeptide(L)'
;MLYILYLVTVTAVVWFSILASRYIDMIDRSTRLSGAFLGGVLLSAITSLPELFTSISATILIDNPSLCIGNILGSNLFNFGMLAVVILCFIKGFTATRLSPSHRFVMMFLMLMYVAVVLNWQVMGDSNIIFGSNDNHWLHISITTLIIIALYALSVRY
;
A
#
# COMPACT_ATOMS: atom_id res chain seq x y z
N MET A 1 30.28 -6.62 -12.05
CA MET A 1 29.07 -6.78 -12.88
C MET A 1 27.78 -6.47 -12.11
N LEU A 2 27.58 -7.01 -10.92
CA LEU A 2 26.37 -6.79 -10.08
C LEU A 2 26.14 -5.30 -9.74
N TYR A 3 27.18 -4.57 -9.32
CA TYR A 3 27.08 -3.15 -8.98
C TYR A 3 26.71 -2.26 -10.18
N ILE A 4 27.19 -2.59 -11.38
CA ILE A 4 26.84 -1.85 -12.61
C ILE A 4 25.38 -2.08 -12.94
N LEU A 5 24.91 -3.32 -12.87
CA LEU A 5 23.50 -3.65 -13.08
C LEU A 5 22.61 -2.93 -12.07
N TYR A 6 23.01 -2.89 -10.80
CA TYR A 6 22.29 -2.16 -9.75
C TYR A 6 22.21 -0.66 -10.06
N LEU A 7 23.32 -0.02 -10.42
CA LEU A 7 23.35 1.39 -10.79
C LEU A 7 22.45 1.71 -12.01
N VAL A 8 22.50 0.86 -13.02
CA VAL A 8 21.64 1.02 -14.22
C VAL A 8 20.15 0.89 -13.82
N THR A 9 19.81 -0.08 -12.99
CA THR A 9 18.43 -0.28 -12.53
C THR A 9 17.93 0.91 -11.71
N VAL A 10 18.72 1.38 -10.76
CA VAL A 10 18.37 2.56 -9.94
C VAL A 10 18.19 3.80 -10.82
N THR A 11 19.11 4.04 -11.77
CA THR A 11 19.00 5.17 -12.69
C THR A 11 17.74 5.08 -13.56
N ALA A 12 17.42 3.89 -14.06
CA ALA A 12 16.19 3.65 -14.82
C ALA A 12 14.93 3.91 -13.98
N VAL A 13 14.89 3.42 -12.74
CA VAL A 13 13.75 3.65 -11.82
C VAL A 13 13.55 5.14 -11.57
N VAL A 14 14.62 5.88 -11.27
CA VAL A 14 14.54 7.34 -11.07
C VAL A 14 14.04 8.05 -12.32
N TRP A 15 14.56 7.68 -13.49
CA TRP A 15 14.14 8.25 -14.77
C TRP A 15 12.64 8.01 -15.03
N PHE A 16 12.18 6.76 -14.90
CA PHE A 16 10.76 6.43 -15.09
C PHE A 16 9.86 7.11 -14.06
N SER A 17 10.30 7.27 -12.81
CA SER A 17 9.55 7.99 -11.77
C SER A 17 9.36 9.47 -12.13
N ILE A 18 10.41 10.13 -12.64
CA ILE A 18 10.32 11.52 -13.11
C ILE A 18 9.36 11.64 -14.29
N LEU A 19 9.43 10.70 -15.24
CA LEU A 19 8.51 10.65 -16.39
C LEU A 19 7.06 10.46 -15.93
N ALA A 20 6.80 9.50 -15.06
CA ALA A 20 5.47 9.24 -14.50
C ALA A 20 4.89 10.49 -13.83
N SER A 21 5.68 11.18 -12.99
CA SER A 21 5.27 12.43 -12.35
C SER A 21 4.89 13.51 -13.37
N ARG A 22 5.69 13.69 -14.42
CA ARG A 22 5.37 14.66 -15.49
C ARG A 22 4.09 14.31 -16.25
N TYR A 23 3.84 13.04 -16.53
CA TYR A 23 2.60 12.61 -17.20
C TYR A 23 1.38 12.82 -16.31
N ILE A 24 1.48 12.59 -15.01
CA ILE A 24 0.42 12.87 -14.05
C ILE A 24 0.10 14.35 -14.00
N ASP A 25 1.12 15.23 -13.96
CA ASP A 25 0.93 16.68 -14.02
C ASP A 25 0.27 17.15 -15.33
N MET A 26 0.56 16.51 -16.46
CA MET A 26 -0.10 16.80 -17.73
C MET A 26 -1.57 16.37 -17.72
N ILE A 27 -1.88 15.21 -17.15
CA ILE A 27 -3.26 14.70 -17.01
C ILE A 27 -4.04 15.63 -16.08
N ASP A 28 -3.46 16.08 -14.96
CA ASP A 28 -4.08 17.01 -14.03
C ASP A 28 -4.50 18.31 -14.71
N ARG A 29 -3.63 18.86 -15.59
CA ARG A 29 -3.91 20.09 -16.33
C ARG A 29 -4.90 19.91 -17.47
N SER A 30 -4.99 18.71 -18.05
CA SER A 30 -5.84 18.42 -19.21
C SER A 30 -7.21 17.87 -18.88
N THR A 31 -7.39 17.37 -17.66
CA THR A 31 -8.63 16.75 -17.19
C THR A 31 -9.22 17.54 -16.02
N ARG A 32 -10.54 17.41 -15.82
CA ARG A 32 -11.22 17.96 -14.63
C ARG A 32 -11.09 17.06 -13.39
N LEU A 33 -10.23 16.06 -13.44
CA LEU A 33 -9.95 15.19 -12.29
C LEU A 33 -9.14 15.98 -11.25
N SER A 34 -9.50 15.88 -9.99
CA SER A 34 -8.75 16.58 -8.95
C SER A 34 -7.34 16.00 -8.81
N GLY A 35 -6.33 16.85 -8.61
CA GLY A 35 -4.95 16.41 -8.35
C GLY A 35 -4.86 15.46 -7.15
N ALA A 36 -5.77 15.58 -6.18
CA ALA A 36 -5.90 14.64 -5.08
C ALA A 36 -6.30 13.22 -5.54
N PHE A 37 -7.17 13.10 -6.55
CA PHE A 37 -7.52 11.80 -7.13
C PHE A 37 -6.35 11.21 -7.93
N LEU A 38 -5.69 12.01 -8.75
CA LEU A 38 -4.56 11.56 -9.56
C LEU A 38 -3.37 11.14 -8.70
N GLY A 39 -2.99 11.95 -7.72
CA GLY A 39 -1.88 11.64 -6.81
C GLY A 39 -2.23 10.59 -5.76
N GLY A 40 -3.43 10.68 -5.16
CA GLY A 40 -3.83 9.79 -4.08
C GLY A 40 -4.25 8.40 -4.56
N VAL A 41 -5.00 8.29 -5.64
CA VAL A 41 -5.56 7.02 -6.10
C VAL A 41 -4.76 6.42 -7.25
N LEU A 42 -4.60 7.16 -8.34
CA LEU A 42 -3.98 6.61 -9.55
C LEU A 42 -2.48 6.32 -9.35
N LEU A 43 -1.74 7.28 -8.80
CA LEU A 43 -0.31 7.09 -8.54
C LEU A 43 -0.07 5.99 -7.50
N SER A 44 -0.86 5.97 -6.41
CA SER A 44 -0.76 4.93 -5.39
C SER A 44 -1.05 3.54 -5.95
N ALA A 45 -2.08 3.40 -6.79
CA ALA A 45 -2.39 2.14 -7.45
C ALA A 45 -1.23 1.66 -8.31
N ILE A 46 -0.65 2.53 -9.14
CA ILE A 46 0.48 2.19 -10.03
C ILE A 46 1.72 1.79 -9.22
N THR A 47 2.03 2.52 -8.16
CA THR A 47 3.21 2.23 -7.32
C THR A 47 3.06 0.96 -6.48
N SER A 48 1.82 0.54 -6.18
CA SER A 48 1.55 -0.71 -5.44
C SER A 48 1.40 -1.95 -6.34
N LEU A 49 1.44 -1.79 -7.67
CA LEU A 49 1.41 -2.95 -8.59
C LEU A 49 2.58 -3.93 -8.39
N PRO A 50 3.84 -3.50 -8.22
CA PRO A 50 4.96 -4.41 -7.96
C PRO A 50 4.74 -5.25 -6.70
N GLU A 51 4.24 -4.64 -5.62
CA GLU A 51 3.93 -5.32 -4.37
C GLU A 51 2.80 -6.35 -4.55
N LEU A 52 1.80 -6.01 -5.36
CA LEU A 52 0.71 -6.94 -5.68
C LEU A 52 1.23 -8.17 -6.43
N PHE A 53 2.04 -7.96 -7.49
CA PHE A 53 2.62 -9.06 -8.25
C PHE A 53 3.57 -9.92 -7.42
N THR A 54 4.39 -9.30 -6.59
CA THR A 54 5.31 -10.02 -5.68
C THR A 54 4.52 -10.84 -4.66
N SER A 55 3.45 -10.28 -4.08
CA SER A 55 2.61 -10.96 -3.11
C SER A 55 1.84 -12.14 -3.73
N ILE A 56 1.28 -11.96 -4.93
CA ILE A 56 0.64 -13.04 -5.68
C ILE A 56 1.65 -14.16 -5.98
N SER A 57 2.84 -13.80 -6.47
CA SER A 57 3.88 -14.78 -6.78
C SER A 57 4.37 -15.52 -5.54
N ALA A 58 4.55 -14.83 -4.43
CA ALA A 58 4.95 -15.43 -3.15
C ALA A 58 3.93 -16.44 -2.64
N THR A 59 2.64 -16.14 -2.79
CA THR A 59 1.56 -16.97 -2.28
C THR A 59 1.25 -18.14 -3.23
N ILE A 60 1.14 -17.86 -4.54
CA ILE A 60 0.68 -18.88 -5.50
C ILE A 60 1.82 -19.73 -6.06
N LEU A 61 2.98 -19.11 -6.39
CA LEU A 61 4.08 -19.83 -7.04
C LEU A 61 5.09 -20.42 -6.06
N ILE A 62 5.31 -19.74 -4.92
CA ILE A 62 6.33 -20.13 -3.94
C ILE A 62 5.69 -20.82 -2.73
N ASP A 63 4.37 -20.72 -2.58
CA ASP A 63 3.60 -21.25 -1.42
C ASP A 63 4.16 -20.76 -0.07
N ASN A 64 4.52 -19.47 -0.02
CA ASN A 64 5.07 -18.85 1.17
C ASN A 64 4.31 -17.57 1.53
N PRO A 65 3.18 -17.66 2.27
CA PRO A 65 2.39 -16.51 2.69
C PRO A 65 3.16 -15.52 3.57
N SER A 66 4.17 -15.98 4.31
CA SER A 66 5.00 -15.11 5.16
C SER A 66 5.79 -14.09 4.34
N LEU A 67 6.22 -14.45 3.13
CA LEU A 67 6.86 -13.52 2.20
C LEU A 67 5.89 -12.43 1.73
N CYS A 68 4.63 -12.78 1.48
CA CYS A 68 3.59 -11.81 1.12
C CYS A 68 3.39 -10.78 2.23
N ILE A 69 3.22 -11.25 3.47
CA ILE A 69 3.04 -10.38 4.65
C ILE A 69 4.27 -9.49 4.84
N GLY A 70 5.48 -10.06 4.76
CA GLY A 70 6.74 -9.34 4.88
C GLY A 70 6.89 -8.26 3.81
N ASN A 71 6.53 -8.54 2.56
CA ASN A 71 6.56 -7.59 1.46
C ASN A 71 5.61 -6.40 1.71
N ILE A 72 4.35 -6.66 2.09
CA ILE A 72 3.35 -5.62 2.35
C ILE A 72 3.74 -4.76 3.56
N LEU A 73 4.10 -5.39 4.68
CA LEU A 73 4.49 -4.65 5.88
C LEU A 73 5.80 -3.88 5.68
N GLY A 74 6.77 -4.45 4.97
CA GLY A 74 8.04 -3.81 4.64
C GLY A 74 7.85 -2.58 3.76
N SER A 75 7.05 -2.68 2.70
CA SER A 75 6.70 -1.56 1.82
C SER A 75 6.00 -0.44 2.59
N ASN A 76 5.04 -0.77 3.44
CA ASN A 76 4.36 0.22 4.27
C ASN A 76 5.30 0.91 5.26
N LEU A 77 6.19 0.16 5.93
CA LEU A 77 7.18 0.72 6.83
C LEU A 77 8.13 1.67 6.09
N PHE A 78 8.58 1.28 4.90
CA PHE A 78 9.41 2.11 4.05
C PHE A 78 8.69 3.41 3.66
N ASN A 79 7.43 3.35 3.25
CA ASN A 79 6.62 4.51 2.90
C ASN A 79 6.44 5.47 4.08
N PHE A 80 6.20 4.96 5.29
CA PHE A 80 6.17 5.78 6.51
C PHE A 80 7.52 6.40 6.82
N GLY A 81 8.62 5.67 6.65
CA GLY A 81 9.96 6.18 6.81
C GLY A 81 10.27 7.32 5.85
N MET A 82 9.93 7.15 4.57
CA MET A 82 10.08 8.19 3.55
C MET A 82 9.23 9.43 3.86
N LEU A 83 7.98 9.24 4.29
CA LEU A 83 7.11 10.34 4.71
C LEU A 83 7.73 11.10 5.90
N ALA A 84 8.26 10.40 6.89
CA ALA A 84 8.92 11.02 8.04
C ALA A 84 10.14 11.84 7.61
N VAL A 85 10.98 11.33 6.69
CA VAL A 85 12.13 12.06 6.13
C VAL A 85 11.67 13.33 5.42
N VAL A 86 10.64 13.26 4.58
CA VAL A 86 10.09 14.42 3.88
C VAL A 86 9.56 15.46 4.87
N ILE A 87 8.82 15.04 5.90
CA ILE A 87 8.31 15.94 6.94
C ILE A 87 9.47 16.63 7.66
N LEU A 88 10.52 15.91 8.03
CA LEU A 88 11.70 16.49 8.69
C LEU A 88 12.43 17.50 7.81
N CYS A 89 12.57 17.22 6.52
CA CYS A 89 13.20 18.12 5.55
C CYS A 89 12.38 19.41 5.33
N PHE A 90 11.06 19.31 5.37
CA PHE A 90 10.13 20.39 5.04
C PHE A 90 9.22 20.77 6.22
N ILE A 91 9.73 20.66 7.44
CA ILE A 91 8.95 20.82 8.68
C ILE A 91 8.18 22.15 8.77
N LYS A 92 8.77 23.25 8.29
CA LYS A 92 8.11 24.56 8.28
C LYS A 92 6.90 24.61 7.36
N GLY A 93 6.97 23.99 6.20
CA GLY A 93 5.86 23.86 5.26
C GLY A 93 4.77 22.95 5.80
N PHE A 94 5.15 21.83 6.40
CA PHE A 94 4.22 20.86 6.95
C PHE A 94 3.42 21.41 8.14
N THR A 95 4.07 22.10 9.08
CA THR A 95 3.40 22.69 10.24
C THR A 95 2.47 23.86 9.88
N ALA A 96 2.71 24.52 8.76
CA ALA A 96 1.84 25.58 8.24
C ALA A 96 0.59 25.03 7.53
N THR A 97 0.59 23.74 7.13
CA THR A 97 -0.51 23.11 6.40
C THR A 97 -1.51 22.49 7.36
N ARG A 98 -2.79 22.86 7.23
CA ARG A 98 -3.87 22.23 8.00
C ARG A 98 -4.27 20.92 7.34
N LEU A 99 -4.19 19.82 8.10
CA LEU A 99 -4.70 18.51 7.64
C LEU A 99 -6.22 18.58 7.50
N SER A 100 -6.71 18.17 6.34
CA SER A 100 -8.15 18.01 6.10
C SER A 100 -8.77 16.99 7.07
N PRO A 101 -10.01 17.19 7.52
CA PRO A 101 -10.75 16.18 8.30
C PRO A 101 -10.75 14.80 7.65
N SER A 102 -10.87 14.73 6.32
CA SER A 102 -10.82 13.47 5.56
C SER A 102 -9.54 12.68 5.80
N HIS A 103 -8.38 13.32 5.86
CA HIS A 103 -7.12 12.63 6.15
C HIS A 103 -7.09 12.00 7.53
N ARG A 104 -7.71 12.63 8.53
CA ARG A 104 -7.80 12.07 9.89
C ARG A 104 -8.66 10.80 9.91
N PHE A 105 -9.78 10.78 9.20
CA PHE A 105 -10.63 9.59 9.08
C PHE A 105 -9.89 8.45 8.37
N VAL A 106 -9.23 8.73 7.26
CA VAL A 106 -8.43 7.72 6.54
C VAL A 106 -7.34 7.13 7.44
N MET A 107 -6.60 7.97 8.19
CA MET A 107 -5.59 7.50 9.14
C MET A 107 -6.19 6.63 10.25
N MET A 108 -7.37 6.99 10.76
CA MET A 108 -8.07 6.19 11.78
C MET A 108 -8.46 4.81 11.23
N PHE A 109 -9.04 4.73 10.04
CA PHE A 109 -9.39 3.46 9.39
C PHE A 109 -8.16 2.61 9.11
N LEU A 110 -7.07 3.23 8.66
CA LEU A 110 -5.80 2.55 8.41
C LEU A 110 -5.25 1.94 9.71
N MET A 111 -5.26 2.67 10.81
CA MET A 111 -4.87 2.16 12.13
C MET A 111 -5.76 0.99 12.57
N LEU A 112 -7.08 1.08 12.37
CA LEU A 112 -8.00 -0.02 12.68
C LEU A 112 -7.70 -1.28 11.86
N MET A 113 -7.37 -1.14 10.58
CA MET A 113 -6.95 -2.27 9.73
C MET A 113 -5.67 -2.93 10.27
N TYR A 114 -4.65 -2.14 10.67
CA TYR A 114 -3.44 -2.70 11.27
C TYR A 114 -3.72 -3.43 12.58
N VAL A 115 -4.52 -2.84 13.45
CA VAL A 115 -4.93 -3.48 14.70
C VAL A 115 -5.65 -4.81 14.42
N ALA A 116 -6.54 -4.86 13.43
CA ALA A 116 -7.23 -6.10 13.05
C ALA A 116 -6.25 -7.19 12.59
N VAL A 117 -5.23 -6.84 11.81
CA VAL A 117 -4.18 -7.78 11.38
C VAL A 117 -3.38 -8.31 12.57
N VAL A 118 -2.93 -7.41 13.45
CA VAL A 118 -2.12 -7.79 14.63
C VAL A 118 -2.92 -8.65 15.61
N LEU A 119 -4.18 -8.30 15.86
CA LEU A 119 -5.05 -9.10 16.73
C LEU A 119 -5.30 -10.49 16.14
N ASN A 120 -5.52 -10.60 14.84
CA ASN A 120 -5.66 -11.89 14.19
C ASN A 120 -4.41 -12.77 14.40
N TRP A 121 -3.23 -12.19 14.21
CA TRP A 121 -1.97 -12.91 14.40
C TRP A 121 -1.77 -13.43 15.82
N GLN A 122 -2.13 -12.63 16.84
CA GLN A 122 -1.87 -12.95 18.25
C GLN A 122 -2.96 -13.81 18.91
N VAL A 123 -4.22 -13.60 18.54
CA VAL A 123 -5.36 -14.15 19.30
C VAL A 123 -5.98 -15.37 18.63
N MET A 124 -5.96 -15.46 17.32
CA MET A 124 -6.86 -16.38 16.62
C MET A 124 -6.17 -17.51 15.85
N GLY A 125 -4.86 -17.47 15.61
CA GLY A 125 -4.16 -18.53 14.87
C GLY A 125 -4.87 -18.96 13.57
N ASP A 126 -4.66 -20.20 13.16
CA ASP A 126 -5.22 -20.75 11.91
C ASP A 126 -6.73 -21.06 11.93
N SER A 127 -7.43 -20.82 13.05
CA SER A 127 -8.81 -21.30 13.26
C SER A 127 -9.92 -20.42 12.68
N ASN A 128 -9.60 -19.31 11.98
CA ASN A 128 -10.59 -18.33 11.49
C ASN A 128 -10.95 -18.46 10.00
N ILE A 129 -10.84 -19.63 9.45
CA ILE A 129 -11.22 -19.88 8.05
C ILE A 129 -12.74 -20.02 8.00
N ILE A 130 -13.43 -19.04 7.36
CA ILE A 130 -14.89 -19.09 7.18
C ILE A 130 -15.27 -19.88 5.93
N PHE A 131 -14.48 -19.81 4.88
CA PHE A 131 -14.71 -20.47 3.61
C PHE A 131 -13.44 -21.20 3.16
N GLY A 132 -13.52 -22.48 3.02
CA GLY A 132 -12.50 -23.34 2.48
C GLY A 132 -12.76 -24.78 2.93
N SER A 133 -13.00 -25.68 1.99
CA SER A 133 -12.97 -27.11 2.22
C SER A 133 -11.51 -27.53 2.33
N ASN A 134 -11.22 -28.53 3.16
CA ASN A 134 -9.87 -29.09 3.35
C ASN A 134 -9.17 -29.53 2.05
N ASP A 135 -9.91 -29.61 0.94
CA ASP A 135 -9.41 -30.08 -0.35
C ASP A 135 -9.10 -28.95 -1.34
N ASN A 136 -9.49 -27.70 -1.06
CA ASN A 136 -9.27 -26.56 -1.95
C ASN A 136 -8.35 -25.52 -1.29
N HIS A 137 -7.06 -25.65 -1.46
CA HIS A 137 -6.02 -24.72 -0.96
C HIS A 137 -6.13 -23.27 -1.48
N TRP A 138 -7.05 -22.99 -2.40
CA TRP A 138 -7.09 -21.72 -3.15
C TRP A 138 -7.98 -20.63 -2.55
N LEU A 139 -8.88 -20.94 -1.63
CA LEU A 139 -9.88 -19.99 -1.12
C LEU A 139 -10.06 -20.09 0.41
N HIS A 140 -9.05 -19.67 1.15
CA HIS A 140 -9.18 -19.45 2.58
C HIS A 140 -9.50 -17.98 2.86
N ILE A 141 -10.78 -17.63 3.02
CA ILE A 141 -11.20 -16.27 3.41
C ILE A 141 -11.37 -16.24 4.93
N SER A 142 -10.50 -15.50 5.58
CA SER A 142 -10.57 -15.23 7.02
C SER A 142 -11.59 -14.13 7.34
N ILE A 143 -12.18 -14.17 8.55
CA ILE A 143 -13.01 -13.07 9.10
C ILE A 143 -12.25 -11.74 9.01
N THR A 144 -10.95 -11.76 9.28
CA THR A 144 -10.09 -10.58 9.21
C THR A 144 -10.04 -9.97 7.81
N THR A 145 -10.01 -10.80 6.77
CA THR A 145 -10.05 -10.33 5.38
C THR A 145 -11.33 -9.58 5.09
N LEU A 146 -12.47 -10.08 5.56
CA LEU A 146 -13.77 -9.40 5.41
C LEU A 146 -13.81 -8.08 6.18
N ILE A 147 -13.27 -8.05 7.40
CA ILE A 147 -13.17 -6.82 8.21
C ILE A 147 -12.31 -5.77 7.48
N ILE A 148 -11.16 -6.16 6.95
CA ILE A 148 -10.25 -5.26 6.22
C ILE A 148 -10.95 -4.69 4.97
N ILE A 149 -11.63 -5.54 4.19
CA ILE A 149 -12.38 -5.10 3.00
C ILE A 149 -13.49 -4.12 3.39
N ALA A 150 -14.24 -4.41 4.45
CA ALA A 150 -15.29 -3.52 4.94
C ALA A 150 -14.74 -2.17 5.42
N LEU A 151 -13.67 -2.16 6.21
CA LEU A 151 -13.00 -0.95 6.67
C LEU A 151 -12.44 -0.13 5.49
N TYR A 152 -11.85 -0.79 4.50
CA TYR A 152 -11.37 -0.13 3.30
C TYR A 152 -12.52 0.52 2.51
N ALA A 153 -13.60 -0.21 2.26
CA ALA A 153 -14.77 0.32 1.58
C ALA A 153 -15.39 1.53 2.31
N LEU A 154 -15.42 1.49 3.64
CA LEU A 154 -15.85 2.62 4.45
C LEU A 154 -14.89 3.81 4.34
N SER A 155 -13.58 3.57 4.33
CA SER A 155 -12.57 4.63 4.23
C SER A 155 -12.62 5.38 2.90
N VAL A 156 -12.97 4.69 1.81
CA VAL A 156 -13.09 5.29 0.46
C VAL A 156 -14.36 6.14 0.33
N ARG A 157 -15.40 5.85 1.13
CA ARG A 157 -16.68 6.57 1.09
C ARG A 157 -16.62 7.92 1.82
N TYR A 158 -15.68 8.12 2.72
CA TYR A 158 -15.48 9.35 3.52
C TYR A 158 -14.31 10.19 3.01
#